data_bd64dd01722ffc77fdf58f02685d1ed3
#
_entry.id   bd64dd01722ffc77fdf58f02685d1ed3
#
_cell.length_a   1.000
_cell.length_b   1.000
_cell.length_c   1.000
_cell.angle_alpha   90.00
_cell.angle_beta   90.00
_cell.angle_gamma   90.00
#
_symmetry.space_group_name_H-M   'P 1'
#
loop_
_entity.id
_entity.type
_entity.pdbx_description
1 polymer ?
#
loop_
_entity_poly.entity_id
_entity_poly.type
_entity_poly.pdbx_seq_one_letter_code
_entity_poly.pdbx_strand_id
1 'polypeptide(L)'
;LRKKVYSFILNKPSLILEPSIGRGDLINYVSEKDDTIKFDMYEIDDTINILNKYISRDKVIFGDFLEQPIKTKYKTIIGNPPYKRMKTKTGNLYIDFVSRCYDLLEVGGELVFIIPKIFFKKKSAEDLLNNMKNNGTFTHTYHPDNKHLFEGASVDVIVFRYCKDGNING
;
A
#
# COMPACT_ATOMS: atom_id res chain seq x y z
N LEU A 1 7.31 9.84 -6.71
CA LEU A 1 6.52 9.14 -5.68
C LEU A 1 7.21 7.90 -5.14
N ARG A 2 7.84 7.09 -6.00
CA ARG A 2 8.59 5.89 -5.59
C ARG A 2 9.70 6.20 -4.60
N LYS A 3 10.43 7.27 -4.86
CA LYS A 3 11.51 7.74 -3.98
C LYS A 3 10.97 8.07 -2.58
N LYS A 4 9.81 8.73 -2.54
CA LYS A 4 9.18 9.11 -1.27
C LYS A 4 8.66 7.88 -0.52
N VAL A 5 8.06 6.93 -1.22
CA VAL A 5 7.63 5.66 -0.61
C VAL A 5 8.84 4.96 0.03
N TYR A 6 9.92 4.82 -0.73
CA TYR A 6 11.13 4.18 -0.20
C TYR A 6 11.67 4.92 1.03
N SER A 7 11.70 6.26 0.99
CA SER A 7 12.21 7.06 2.11
C SER A 7 11.37 6.91 3.38
N PHE A 8 10.10 6.52 3.25
CA PHE A 8 9.19 6.32 4.38
C PHE A 8 9.26 4.90 4.96
N ILE A 9 9.98 3.98 4.33
CA ILE A 9 10.19 2.64 4.88
C ILE A 9 11.25 2.75 5.97
N LEU A 10 10.83 2.73 7.23
CA LEU A 10 11.72 2.97 8.38
C LEU A 10 11.99 1.72 9.21
N ASN A 11 11.19 0.66 9.03
CA ASN A 11 11.27 -0.55 9.86
C ASN A 11 12.40 -1.50 9.48
N LYS A 12 13.20 -1.17 8.48
CA LYS A 12 14.29 -2.01 7.97
C LYS A 12 13.83 -3.46 7.71
N PRO A 13 12.79 -3.64 6.87
CA PRO A 13 12.23 -4.98 6.65
C PRO A 13 13.12 -5.86 5.83
N SER A 14 13.03 -7.18 6.07
CA SER A 14 13.58 -8.19 5.17
C SER A 14 12.52 -8.73 4.20
N LEU A 15 11.25 -8.54 4.53
CA LEU A 15 10.11 -8.95 3.71
C LEU A 15 9.08 -7.81 3.68
N ILE A 16 8.59 -7.50 2.49
CA ILE A 16 7.56 -6.48 2.28
C ILE A 16 6.39 -7.12 1.54
N LEU A 17 5.16 -6.80 1.96
CA LEU A 17 3.96 -7.11 1.19
C LEU A 17 3.65 -5.96 0.24
N GLU A 18 3.41 -6.28 -1.03
CA GLU A 18 2.86 -5.36 -2.02
C GLU A 18 1.58 -5.97 -2.61
N PRO A 19 0.40 -5.42 -2.27
CA PRO A 19 -0.87 -6.06 -2.60
C PRO A 19 -1.36 -5.84 -4.04
N SER A 20 -0.76 -4.91 -4.79
CA SER A 20 -1.19 -4.59 -6.16
C SER A 20 -0.01 -4.07 -6.95
N ILE A 21 0.87 -4.96 -7.36
CA ILE A 21 2.19 -4.57 -7.89
C ILE A 21 2.13 -3.80 -9.21
N GLY A 22 1.06 -3.96 -10.00
CA GLY A 22 1.00 -3.38 -11.33
C GLY A 22 2.15 -3.88 -12.19
N ARG A 23 2.86 -2.95 -12.82
CA ARG A 23 4.07 -3.26 -13.60
C ARG A 23 5.27 -3.58 -12.70
N GLY A 24 5.16 -3.30 -11.40
CA GLY A 24 6.25 -3.52 -10.46
C GLY A 24 7.17 -2.33 -10.25
N ASP A 25 6.72 -1.12 -10.52
CA ASP A 25 7.58 0.08 -10.41
C ASP A 25 8.10 0.30 -8.99
N LEU A 26 7.24 0.15 -7.97
CA LEU A 26 7.67 0.30 -6.58
C LEU A 26 8.68 -0.77 -6.17
N ILE A 27 8.40 -2.03 -6.52
CA ILE A 27 9.27 -3.15 -6.15
C ILE A 27 10.64 -3.00 -6.81
N ASN A 28 10.68 -2.70 -8.11
CA ASN A 28 11.94 -2.53 -8.81
C ASN A 28 12.75 -1.36 -8.23
N TYR A 29 12.08 -0.28 -7.86
CA TYR A 29 12.77 0.87 -7.24
C TYR A 29 13.38 0.48 -5.89
N VAL A 30 12.61 -0.18 -5.02
CA VAL A 30 13.11 -0.60 -3.70
C VAL A 30 14.23 -1.63 -3.84
N SER A 31 14.08 -2.60 -4.74
CA SER A 31 15.10 -3.64 -4.96
C SER A 31 16.38 -3.07 -5.53
N GLU A 32 16.31 -2.01 -6.33
CA GLU A 32 17.50 -1.32 -6.81
C GLU A 32 18.27 -0.66 -5.67
N LYS A 33 17.56 -0.18 -4.64
CA LYS A 33 18.17 0.42 -3.45
C LYS A 33 18.68 -0.63 -2.46
N ASP A 34 17.97 -1.74 -2.32
CA ASP A 34 18.33 -2.83 -1.41
C ASP A 34 17.78 -4.15 -1.98
N ASP A 35 18.63 -4.89 -2.65
CA ASP A 35 18.24 -6.15 -3.30
C ASP A 35 18.12 -7.34 -2.34
N THR A 36 18.39 -7.13 -1.05
CA THR A 36 18.21 -8.17 -0.03
C THR A 36 16.77 -8.30 0.45
N ILE A 37 15.92 -7.28 0.16
CA ILE A 37 14.52 -7.30 0.57
C ILE A 37 13.74 -8.26 -0.33
N LYS A 38 12.96 -9.14 0.30
CA LYS A 38 12.03 -10.04 -0.39
C LYS A 38 10.63 -9.46 -0.37
N PHE A 39 9.81 -9.88 -1.33
CA PHE A 39 8.45 -9.38 -1.49
C PHE A 39 7.45 -10.52 -1.58
N ASP A 40 6.33 -10.38 -0.86
CA ASP A 40 5.09 -11.09 -1.18
C ASP A 40 4.27 -10.18 -2.08
N MET A 41 3.90 -10.69 -3.27
CA MET A 41 3.38 -9.87 -4.37
C MET A 41 2.05 -10.40 -4.86
N TYR A 42 1.10 -9.49 -5.05
CA TYR A 42 -0.23 -9.80 -5.58
C TYR A 42 -0.57 -8.87 -6.73
N GLU A 43 -1.26 -9.40 -7.74
CA GLU A 43 -1.75 -8.63 -8.87
C GLU A 43 -3.00 -9.31 -9.44
N ILE A 44 -4.07 -8.54 -9.67
CA ILE A 44 -5.33 -9.09 -10.20
C ILE A 44 -5.28 -9.33 -11.71
N ASP A 45 -4.49 -8.53 -12.44
CA ASP A 45 -4.40 -8.62 -13.90
C ASP A 45 -3.26 -9.55 -14.31
N ASP A 46 -3.61 -10.78 -14.67
CA ASP A 46 -2.63 -11.79 -15.08
C ASP A 46 -2.07 -11.56 -16.49
N THR A 47 -2.57 -10.53 -17.20
CA THR A 47 -2.06 -10.17 -18.52
C THR A 47 -1.07 -9.01 -18.50
N ILE A 48 -0.85 -8.40 -17.32
CA ILE A 48 0.01 -7.22 -17.21
C ILE A 48 1.47 -7.54 -17.54
N ASN A 49 2.14 -6.63 -18.23
CA ASN A 49 3.58 -6.72 -18.47
C ASN A 49 4.33 -6.24 -17.24
N ILE A 50 4.99 -7.16 -16.56
CA ILE A 50 5.76 -6.88 -15.36
C ILE A 50 7.20 -6.55 -15.75
N LEU A 51 7.76 -5.48 -15.17
CA LEU A 51 9.16 -5.15 -15.30
C LEU A 51 9.99 -6.20 -14.55
N ASN A 52 10.66 -7.08 -15.26
CA ASN A 52 11.24 -8.30 -14.71
C ASN A 52 12.70 -8.17 -14.23
N LYS A 53 13.19 -6.96 -14.02
CA LYS A 53 14.57 -6.76 -13.57
C LYS A 53 14.82 -7.39 -12.19
N TYR A 54 13.87 -7.23 -11.26
CA TYR A 54 13.96 -7.78 -9.91
C TYR A 54 12.77 -8.67 -9.56
N ILE A 55 11.78 -8.76 -10.45
CA ILE A 55 10.54 -9.50 -10.19
C ILE A 55 10.50 -10.72 -11.09
N SER A 56 10.34 -11.89 -10.48
CA SER A 56 10.03 -13.10 -11.22
C SER A 56 8.52 -13.28 -11.25
N ARG A 57 7.95 -13.38 -12.47
CA ARG A 57 6.50 -13.49 -12.65
C ARG A 57 5.89 -14.68 -11.90
N ASP A 58 6.61 -15.77 -11.80
CA ASP A 58 6.14 -16.98 -11.09
C ASP A 58 6.12 -16.81 -9.57
N LYS A 59 6.69 -15.73 -9.04
CA LYS A 59 6.59 -15.37 -7.62
C LYS A 59 5.37 -14.50 -7.32
N VAL A 60 4.69 -13.97 -8.35
CA VAL A 60 3.51 -13.13 -8.17
C VAL A 60 2.28 -14.01 -8.03
N ILE A 61 1.46 -13.74 -7.02
CA ILE A 61 0.18 -14.40 -6.86
C ILE A 61 -0.87 -13.59 -7.61
N PHE A 62 -1.39 -14.15 -8.70
CA PHE A 62 -2.41 -13.51 -9.48
C PHE A 62 -3.79 -13.86 -8.94
N GLY A 63 -4.62 -12.84 -8.77
CA GLY A 63 -5.95 -12.97 -8.24
C GLY A 63 -6.34 -11.73 -7.44
N ASP A 64 -7.57 -11.72 -6.94
CA ASP A 64 -8.08 -10.61 -6.15
C ASP A 64 -7.45 -10.65 -4.73
N PHE A 65 -6.60 -9.67 -4.43
CA PHE A 65 -5.96 -9.57 -3.12
C PHE A 65 -6.98 -9.58 -1.97
N LEU A 66 -8.15 -8.97 -2.17
CA LEU A 66 -9.17 -8.90 -1.12
C LEU A 66 -9.78 -10.26 -0.79
N GLU A 67 -9.64 -11.23 -1.69
CA GLU A 67 -10.18 -12.58 -1.53
C GLU A 67 -9.11 -13.62 -1.16
N GLN A 68 -7.83 -13.25 -1.16
CA GLN A 68 -6.75 -14.20 -0.87
C GLN A 68 -6.72 -14.59 0.61
N PRO A 69 -6.52 -15.88 0.91
CA PRO A 69 -6.42 -16.34 2.31
C PRO A 69 -5.02 -16.07 2.87
N ILE A 70 -4.80 -14.87 3.38
CA ILE A 70 -3.50 -14.46 3.90
C ILE A 70 -3.52 -14.59 5.42
N LYS A 71 -2.61 -15.39 5.97
CA LYS A 71 -2.48 -15.61 7.41
C LYS A 71 -1.26 -14.91 8.00
N THR A 72 -0.33 -14.46 7.17
CA THR A 72 0.88 -13.77 7.59
C THR A 72 0.55 -12.35 8.02
N LYS A 73 1.16 -11.91 9.11
CA LYS A 73 1.20 -10.48 9.47
C LYS A 73 2.53 -9.91 9.01
N TYR A 74 2.53 -8.63 8.65
CA TYR A 74 3.69 -8.00 8.01
C TYR A 74 4.22 -6.83 8.83
N LYS A 75 5.53 -6.71 8.84
CA LYS A 75 6.25 -5.57 9.42
C LYS A 75 6.20 -4.34 8.53
N THR A 76 6.11 -4.55 7.22
CA THR A 76 6.08 -3.47 6.22
C THR A 76 5.18 -3.87 5.06
N ILE A 77 4.27 -2.96 4.72
CA ILE A 77 3.39 -3.09 3.55
C ILE A 77 3.52 -1.79 2.77
N ILE A 78 3.75 -1.89 1.46
CA ILE A 78 3.80 -0.72 0.58
C ILE A 78 2.85 -0.92 -0.59
N GLY A 79 2.38 0.17 -1.19
CA GLY A 79 1.56 0.01 -2.37
C GLY A 79 1.01 1.32 -2.93
N ASN A 80 0.49 1.17 -4.14
CA ASN A 80 -0.31 2.15 -4.84
C ASN A 80 -1.57 1.43 -5.30
N PRO A 81 -2.58 1.30 -4.41
CA PRO A 81 -3.75 0.49 -4.72
C PRO A 81 -4.59 1.10 -5.83
N PRO A 82 -5.40 0.29 -6.52
CA PRO A 82 -6.28 0.81 -7.57
C PRO A 82 -7.35 1.74 -7.01
N TYR A 83 -7.65 2.82 -7.75
CA TYR A 83 -8.59 3.86 -7.32
C TYR A 83 -9.99 3.68 -7.91
N LYS A 84 -10.26 2.59 -8.57
CA LYS A 84 -11.54 2.34 -9.23
C LYS A 84 -12.70 2.26 -8.24
N ARG A 85 -13.84 2.82 -8.63
CA ARG A 85 -15.09 2.54 -7.95
C ARG A 85 -15.61 1.19 -8.42
N MET A 86 -15.84 0.30 -7.49
CA MET A 86 -16.41 -1.02 -7.76
C MET A 86 -17.47 -1.33 -6.71
N LYS A 87 -18.31 -2.33 -6.95
CA LYS A 87 -19.23 -2.84 -5.94
C LYS A 87 -18.40 -3.57 -4.86
N THR A 88 -17.85 -2.82 -3.95
CA THR A 88 -17.10 -3.31 -2.82
C THR A 88 -17.77 -2.84 -1.54
N LYS A 89 -17.26 -3.30 -0.40
CA LYS A 89 -17.80 -2.95 0.90
C LYS A 89 -17.90 -1.44 1.13
N THR A 90 -16.93 -0.65 0.65
CA THR A 90 -16.92 0.81 0.81
C THR A 90 -17.26 1.56 -0.46
N GLY A 91 -17.40 0.88 -1.61
CA GLY A 91 -17.56 1.50 -2.92
C GLY A 91 -16.27 2.07 -3.49
N ASN A 92 -15.16 2.03 -2.75
CA ASN A 92 -13.85 2.52 -3.17
C ASN A 92 -12.80 1.46 -2.91
N LEU A 93 -12.24 0.92 -3.97
CA LEU A 93 -11.34 -0.23 -3.89
C LEU A 93 -10.08 0.09 -3.05
N TYR A 94 -9.53 1.30 -3.20
CA TYR A 94 -8.34 1.66 -2.43
C TYR A 94 -8.59 1.67 -0.91
N ILE A 95 -9.80 2.05 -0.49
CA ILE A 95 -10.16 2.03 0.94
C ILE A 95 -10.19 0.60 1.46
N ASP A 96 -10.76 -0.33 0.68
CA ASP A 96 -10.78 -1.75 1.05
C ASP A 96 -9.37 -2.31 1.13
N PHE A 97 -8.47 -1.89 0.24
CA PHE A 97 -7.06 -2.29 0.29
C PHE A 97 -6.38 -1.76 1.56
N VAL A 98 -6.59 -0.49 1.91
CA VAL A 98 -6.04 0.08 3.13
C VAL A 98 -6.56 -0.68 4.35
N SER A 99 -7.86 -0.95 4.39
CA SER A 99 -8.48 -1.68 5.50
C SER A 99 -7.88 -3.06 5.69
N ARG A 100 -7.76 -3.83 4.61
CA ARG A 100 -7.17 -5.16 4.69
C ARG A 100 -5.70 -5.12 5.07
N CYS A 101 -4.94 -4.21 4.48
CA CYS A 101 -3.52 -4.06 4.79
C CYS A 101 -3.30 -3.64 6.24
N TYR A 102 -4.17 -2.76 6.77
CA TYR A 102 -4.13 -2.42 8.19
C TYR A 102 -4.28 -3.68 9.06
N ASP A 103 -5.25 -4.55 8.74
CA ASP A 103 -5.46 -5.79 9.47
C ASP A 103 -4.28 -6.76 9.35
N LEU A 104 -3.51 -6.68 8.28
CA LEU A 104 -2.35 -7.53 8.05
C LEU A 104 -1.05 -6.98 8.67
N LEU A 105 -1.08 -5.80 9.27
CA LEU A 105 0.09 -5.27 9.98
C LEU A 105 0.26 -5.94 11.33
N GLU A 106 1.48 -6.33 11.64
CA GLU A 106 1.84 -6.70 13.01
C GLU A 106 1.97 -5.45 13.88
N VAL A 107 2.00 -5.62 15.20
CA VAL A 107 2.26 -4.53 16.13
C VAL A 107 3.64 -3.93 15.81
N GLY A 108 3.71 -2.61 15.68
CA GLY A 108 4.91 -1.92 15.21
C GLY A 108 5.07 -1.90 13.71
N GLY A 109 4.15 -2.56 12.97
CA GLY A 109 4.20 -2.59 11.52
C GLY A 109 3.89 -1.24 10.88
N GLU A 110 4.44 -1.03 9.70
CA GLU A 110 4.25 0.21 8.94
C GLU A 110 3.54 -0.04 7.62
N LEU A 111 2.67 0.90 7.25
CA LEU A 111 1.96 0.91 5.97
C LEU A 111 2.35 2.18 5.22
N VAL A 112 2.93 2.04 4.03
CA VAL A 112 3.33 3.17 3.19
C VAL A 112 2.60 3.07 1.88
N PHE A 113 1.61 3.94 1.70
CA PHE A 113 0.72 3.89 0.53
C PHE A 113 0.67 5.24 -0.20
N ILE A 114 0.46 5.14 -1.51
CA ILE A 114 0.08 6.27 -2.37
C ILE A 114 -1.42 6.14 -2.58
N ILE A 115 -2.20 7.13 -2.11
CA ILE A 115 -3.67 7.09 -2.20
C ILE A 115 -4.21 8.46 -2.60
N PRO A 116 -5.48 8.54 -3.05
CA PRO A 116 -6.12 9.83 -3.22
C PRO A 116 -6.19 10.59 -1.90
N LYS A 117 -5.82 11.87 -1.94
CA LYS A 117 -5.81 12.74 -0.77
C LYS A 117 -7.16 12.81 -0.07
N ILE A 118 -8.24 12.68 -0.84
CA ILE A 118 -9.61 12.73 -0.31
C ILE A 118 -9.91 11.62 0.69
N PHE A 119 -9.09 10.56 0.74
CA PHE A 119 -9.24 9.48 1.71
C PHE A 119 -9.46 9.99 3.13
N PHE A 120 -8.71 11.00 3.55
CA PHE A 120 -8.78 11.53 4.92
C PHE A 120 -10.06 12.30 5.22
N LYS A 121 -10.85 12.65 4.19
CA LYS A 121 -12.12 13.35 4.34
C LYS A 121 -13.31 12.53 3.87
N LYS A 122 -13.08 11.30 3.40
CA LYS A 122 -14.14 10.49 2.82
C LYS A 122 -14.97 9.86 3.91
N LYS A 123 -16.29 10.02 3.81
CA LYS A 123 -17.21 9.45 4.80
C LYS A 123 -17.10 7.93 4.87
N SER A 124 -16.94 7.27 3.73
CA SER A 124 -16.80 5.81 3.68
C SER A 124 -15.51 5.29 4.31
N ALA A 125 -14.53 6.15 4.58
CA ALA A 125 -13.28 5.80 5.25
C ALA A 125 -13.26 6.18 6.73
N GLU A 126 -14.31 6.84 7.24
CA GLU A 126 -14.32 7.43 8.58
C GLU A 126 -14.07 6.39 9.68
N ASP A 127 -14.80 5.28 9.64
CA ASP A 127 -14.64 4.23 10.65
C ASP A 127 -13.25 3.62 10.63
N LEU A 128 -12.73 3.36 9.44
CA LEU A 128 -11.37 2.86 9.28
C LEU A 128 -10.33 3.84 9.84
N LEU A 129 -10.46 5.11 9.49
CA LEU A 129 -9.54 6.15 9.96
C LEU A 129 -9.57 6.30 11.48
N ASN A 130 -10.76 6.26 12.08
CA ASN A 130 -10.89 6.31 13.53
C ASN A 130 -10.20 5.11 14.18
N ASN A 131 -10.40 3.93 13.63
CA ASN A 131 -9.75 2.71 14.13
C ASN A 131 -8.23 2.79 13.99
N MET A 132 -7.74 3.25 12.84
CA MET A 132 -6.31 3.41 12.62
C MET A 132 -5.71 4.42 13.60
N LYS A 133 -6.36 5.55 13.84
CA LYS A 133 -5.89 6.58 14.75
C LYS A 133 -5.92 6.12 16.21
N ASN A 134 -6.87 5.26 16.58
CA ASN A 134 -6.96 4.70 17.94
C ASN A 134 -5.85 3.67 18.19
N ASN A 135 -5.34 3.02 17.15
CA ASN A 135 -4.39 1.92 17.29
C ASN A 135 -3.03 2.22 16.65
N GLY A 136 -2.76 3.46 16.35
CA GLY A 136 -1.48 3.84 15.75
C GLY A 136 -1.45 5.29 15.32
N THR A 137 -0.46 5.63 14.50
CA THR A 137 -0.16 7.00 14.14
C THR A 137 0.22 7.11 12.67
N PHE A 138 -0.35 8.11 12.00
CA PHE A 138 0.16 8.56 10.70
C PHE A 138 1.39 9.42 10.97
N THR A 139 2.58 8.85 10.79
CA THR A 139 3.83 9.48 11.17
C THR A 139 4.38 10.45 10.14
N HIS A 140 4.08 10.20 8.87
CA HIS A 140 4.60 10.98 7.75
C HIS A 140 3.54 11.14 6.69
N THR A 141 3.50 12.31 6.06
CA THR A 141 2.70 12.56 4.86
C THR A 141 3.50 13.40 3.89
N TYR A 142 3.26 13.17 2.59
CA TYR A 142 3.89 13.94 1.53
C TYR A 142 2.84 14.27 0.46
N HIS A 143 2.70 15.55 0.17
CA HIS A 143 1.80 16.06 -0.85
C HIS A 143 2.64 16.48 -2.07
N PRO A 144 2.68 15.64 -3.12
CA PRO A 144 3.41 16.04 -4.32
C PRO A 144 2.70 17.18 -5.04
N ASP A 145 3.46 17.98 -5.80
CA ASP A 145 2.87 18.94 -6.72
C ASP A 145 2.31 18.16 -7.91
N ASN A 146 0.99 18.03 -7.96
CA ASN A 146 0.30 17.13 -8.89
C ASN A 146 0.02 17.72 -10.26
N LYS A 147 0.45 18.96 -10.54
CA LYS A 147 0.07 19.65 -11.79
C LYS A 147 0.46 18.86 -13.04
N HIS A 148 1.45 17.98 -12.96
CA HIS A 148 2.00 17.27 -14.12
C HIS A 148 2.29 15.79 -13.87
N LEU A 149 1.86 15.22 -12.73
CA LEU A 149 2.18 13.83 -12.39
C LEU A 149 1.38 12.80 -13.18
N PHE A 150 0.14 13.14 -13.53
CA PHE A 150 -0.74 12.27 -14.29
C PHE A 150 -1.41 13.09 -15.37
N GLU A 151 -0.94 12.93 -16.59
CA GLU A 151 -1.49 13.62 -17.74
C GLU A 151 -2.97 13.23 -17.87
N GLY A 152 -3.87 14.23 -17.86
CA GLY A 152 -5.31 14.01 -17.97
C GLY A 152 -5.99 13.49 -16.70
N ALA A 153 -5.28 13.31 -15.61
CA ALA A 153 -5.86 12.87 -14.35
C ALA A 153 -6.08 14.04 -13.41
N SER A 154 -7.26 14.09 -12.78
CA SER A 154 -7.66 15.13 -11.83
C SER A 154 -7.54 14.69 -10.38
N VAL A 155 -6.84 13.59 -10.10
CA VAL A 155 -6.76 13.01 -8.76
C VAL A 155 -5.52 13.52 -8.05
N ASP A 156 -5.73 14.25 -6.96
CA ASP A 156 -4.66 14.59 -6.02
C ASP A 156 -4.32 13.37 -5.18
N VAL A 157 -3.03 13.05 -5.10
CA VAL A 157 -2.55 11.93 -4.31
C VAL A 157 -1.70 12.40 -3.14
N ILE A 158 -1.57 11.54 -2.16
CA ILE A 158 -0.72 11.72 -1.00
C ILE A 158 0.05 10.43 -0.76
N VAL A 159 1.27 10.54 -0.30
CA VAL A 159 2.02 9.41 0.26
C VAL A 159 1.95 9.52 1.76
N PHE A 160 1.56 8.45 2.45
CA PHE A 160 1.56 8.44 3.91
C PHE A 160 2.37 7.26 4.45
N ARG A 161 2.88 7.43 5.66
CA ARG A 161 3.33 6.32 6.50
C ARG A 161 2.47 6.24 7.74
N TYR A 162 1.93 5.06 7.98
CA TYR A 162 1.18 4.74 9.19
C TYR A 162 1.94 3.68 9.99
N CYS A 163 2.03 3.85 11.30
CA CYS A 163 2.62 2.86 12.19
C CYS A 163 1.57 2.35 13.16
N LYS A 164 1.43 1.04 13.25
CA LYS A 164 0.45 0.38 14.14
C LYS A 164 1.10 0.08 15.48
N ASP A 165 0.70 0.82 16.49
CA ASP A 165 1.31 0.71 17.82
C ASP A 165 0.72 -0.43 18.66
N GLY A 166 -0.40 -1.00 18.24
CA GLY A 166 -1.14 -1.92 19.05
C GLY A 166 -1.89 -1.22 20.18
N ASN A 167 -2.68 -1.98 20.94
CA ASN A 167 -3.41 -1.42 22.06
C ASN A 167 -2.51 -1.38 23.29
N ILE A 168 -1.90 -0.21 23.51
CA ILE A 168 -0.98 0.02 24.61
C ILE A 168 -1.75 0.16 25.93
N ASN A 169 -3.03 0.46 25.84
CA ASN A 169 -3.89 0.65 27.02
C ASN A 169 -4.70 -0.60 27.35
N GLY A 170 -4.20 -1.69 26.85
CA GLY A 170 -4.84 -3.00 27.00
C GLY A 170 -5.56 -3.11 28.25
#